data_c82183a8cc6505b79c94193413063388
#
_entry.id   c82183a8cc6505b79c94193413063388
#
_cell.length_a   1.000
_cell.length_b   1.000
_cell.length_c   1.000
_cell.angle_alpha   90.00
_cell.angle_beta   90.00
_cell.angle_gamma   90.00
#
_symmetry.space_group_name_H-M   'P 1'
#
loop_
_entity.id
_entity.type
_entity.pdbx_description
1 polymer ?
#
loop_
_entity_poly.entity_id
_entity_poly.type
_entity_poly.pdbx_seq_one_letter_code
_entity_poly.pdbx_strand_id
1 'polypeptide(L)'
;RSQLIKGYVHDQGAAMLGGVGGHAGVFSNANDLAKIMQMYLNYGEYGGERYISEKTVKEFTKCQFCKNDNRRGSGFDKPAIDKGGPTCDCVSHTSFGHTGFTGTIAWADPETEIIYIFLSNRVHPDANNSKLLQMDVRTNIMQEIFNHFVN
;
A
#
# COMPACT_ATOMS: atom_id res chain seq x y z
N ARG A 1 2.22 -10.47 -22.70
CA ARG A 1 0.89 -10.72 -23.29
C ARG A 1 0.60 -9.64 -24.31
N SER A 2 0.24 -10.00 -25.52
CA SER A 2 -0.04 -9.07 -26.63
C SER A 2 -1.54 -8.79 -26.81
N GLN A 3 -2.36 -9.02 -25.81
CA GLN A 3 -3.80 -8.81 -25.85
C GLN A 3 -4.27 -7.91 -24.69
N LEU A 4 -5.35 -7.19 -24.89
CA LEU A 4 -6.00 -6.42 -23.84
C LEU A 4 -6.52 -7.37 -22.76
N ILE A 5 -6.04 -7.18 -21.51
CA ILE A 5 -6.47 -7.95 -20.34
C ILE A 5 -7.65 -7.21 -19.71
N LYS A 6 -8.78 -7.91 -19.54
CA LYS A 6 -9.96 -7.41 -18.86
C LYS A 6 -10.49 -8.46 -17.90
N GLY A 7 -10.69 -8.09 -16.62
CA GLY A 7 -11.17 -9.01 -15.59
C GLY A 7 -10.16 -10.07 -15.15
N TYR A 8 -8.88 -9.91 -15.53
CA TYR A 8 -7.80 -10.81 -15.16
C TYR A 8 -6.66 -10.04 -14.50
N VAL A 9 -5.97 -10.68 -13.57
CA VAL A 9 -4.80 -10.12 -12.89
C VAL A 9 -3.68 -9.80 -13.90
N HIS A 10 -3.06 -8.64 -13.73
CA HIS A 10 -1.93 -8.21 -14.56
C HIS A 10 -0.69 -9.09 -14.33
N ASP A 11 -0.43 -9.46 -13.06
CA ASP A 11 0.71 -10.27 -12.68
C ASP A 11 0.67 -11.66 -13.32
N GLN A 12 1.78 -12.04 -13.96
CA GLN A 12 1.87 -13.31 -14.69
C GLN A 12 1.93 -14.52 -13.77
N GLY A 13 2.63 -14.39 -12.61
CA GLY A 13 2.72 -15.45 -11.63
C GLY A 13 1.37 -15.75 -10.99
N ALA A 14 0.64 -14.71 -10.57
CA ALA A 14 -0.73 -14.87 -10.07
C ALA A 14 -1.66 -15.46 -11.14
N ALA A 15 -1.53 -15.05 -12.40
CA ALA A 15 -2.32 -15.60 -13.50
C ALA A 15 -2.07 -17.09 -13.72
N MET A 16 -0.84 -17.57 -13.56
CA MET A 16 -0.49 -19.00 -13.61
C MET A 16 -1.10 -19.80 -12.45
N LEU A 17 -1.36 -19.16 -11.32
CA LEU A 17 -2.06 -19.73 -10.15
C LEU A 17 -3.59 -19.61 -10.25
N GLY A 18 -4.14 -19.34 -11.43
CA GLY A 18 -5.58 -19.18 -11.62
C GLY A 18 -6.11 -17.77 -11.32
N GLY A 19 -5.22 -16.79 -11.14
CA GLY A 19 -5.58 -15.38 -10.91
C GLY A 19 -5.73 -14.99 -9.43
N VAL A 20 -5.62 -15.94 -8.51
CA VAL A 20 -5.68 -15.72 -7.06
C VAL A 20 -4.34 -16.08 -6.44
N GLY A 21 -3.55 -15.10 -6.08
CA GLY A 21 -2.24 -15.29 -5.47
C GLY A 21 -2.05 -14.39 -4.25
N GLY A 22 -1.24 -14.83 -3.27
CA GLY A 22 -0.96 -14.05 -2.06
C GLY A 22 -0.18 -12.76 -2.32
N HIS A 23 0.48 -12.63 -3.49
CA HIS A 23 1.29 -11.48 -3.87
C HIS A 23 0.61 -10.54 -4.87
N ALA A 24 -0.43 -11.00 -5.56
CA ALA A 24 -1.21 -10.21 -6.51
C ALA A 24 -2.54 -10.91 -6.83
N GLY A 25 -3.52 -10.16 -7.38
CA GLY A 25 -4.79 -10.74 -7.81
C GLY A 25 -6.02 -10.13 -7.13
N VAL A 26 -5.83 -9.16 -6.25
CA VAL A 26 -6.95 -8.45 -5.64
C VAL A 26 -7.55 -7.44 -6.62
N PHE A 27 -8.86 -7.52 -6.82
CA PHE A 27 -9.68 -6.51 -7.48
C PHE A 27 -10.55 -5.83 -6.41
N SER A 28 -10.47 -4.51 -6.31
CA SER A 28 -11.17 -3.76 -5.28
C SER A 28 -11.41 -2.31 -5.73
N ASN A 29 -11.96 -1.51 -4.84
CA ASN A 29 -12.09 -0.06 -4.95
C ASN A 29 -11.49 0.61 -3.71
N ALA A 30 -11.31 1.94 -3.76
CA ALA A 30 -10.66 2.68 -2.69
C ALA A 30 -11.40 2.57 -1.35
N ASN A 31 -12.74 2.59 -1.38
CA ASN A 31 -13.54 2.53 -0.17
C ASN A 31 -13.43 1.18 0.56
N ASP A 32 -13.42 0.07 -0.18
CA ASP A 32 -13.27 -1.26 0.43
C ASP A 32 -11.85 -1.51 0.94
N LEU A 33 -10.83 -1.00 0.23
CA LEU A 33 -9.46 -1.01 0.75
C LEU A 33 -9.32 -0.15 2.02
N ALA A 34 -10.01 0.98 2.09
CA ALA A 34 -10.02 1.82 3.30
C ALA A 34 -10.57 1.09 4.51
N LYS A 35 -11.63 0.28 4.36
CA LYS A 35 -12.16 -0.54 5.46
C LYS A 35 -11.12 -1.53 6.01
N ILE A 36 -10.36 -2.17 5.11
CA ILE A 36 -9.29 -3.10 5.50
C ILE A 36 -8.16 -2.35 6.21
N MET A 37 -7.73 -1.20 5.67
CA MET A 37 -6.69 -0.39 6.31
C MET A 37 -7.15 0.17 7.67
N GLN A 38 -8.44 0.56 7.79
CA GLN A 38 -9.03 0.97 9.06
C GLN A 38 -9.03 -0.18 10.08
N MET A 39 -9.34 -1.40 9.66
CA MET A 39 -9.24 -2.58 10.53
C MET A 39 -7.82 -2.73 11.08
N TYR A 40 -6.79 -2.53 10.26
CA TYR A 40 -5.40 -2.57 10.73
C TYR A 40 -5.06 -1.42 11.69
N LEU A 41 -5.53 -0.19 11.43
CA LEU A 41 -5.37 0.95 12.36
C LEU A 41 -6.04 0.68 13.70
N ASN A 42 -7.19 0.02 13.70
CA ASN A 42 -7.92 -0.39 14.89
C ASN A 42 -7.39 -1.71 15.50
N TYR A 43 -6.15 -2.08 15.19
CA TYR A 43 -5.51 -3.28 15.71
C TYR A 43 -6.32 -4.56 15.52
N GLY A 44 -6.97 -4.69 14.37
CA GLY A 44 -7.68 -5.89 13.96
C GLY A 44 -9.18 -5.89 14.22
N GLU A 45 -9.76 -4.74 14.58
CA GLU A 45 -11.21 -4.57 14.75
C GLU A 45 -11.82 -3.70 13.65
N TYR A 46 -13.02 -4.06 13.21
CA TYR A 46 -13.83 -3.26 12.32
C TYR A 46 -15.32 -3.57 12.52
N GLY A 47 -16.16 -2.51 12.59
CA GLY A 47 -17.60 -2.67 12.75
C GLY A 47 -18.04 -3.34 14.05
N GLY A 48 -17.24 -3.29 15.10
CA GLY A 48 -17.49 -3.94 16.39
C GLY A 48 -17.05 -5.40 16.49
N GLU A 49 -16.48 -5.95 15.40
CA GLU A 49 -15.99 -7.33 15.34
C GLU A 49 -14.45 -7.37 15.28
N ARG A 50 -13.86 -8.36 15.95
CA ARG A 50 -12.43 -8.62 15.91
C ARG A 50 -12.10 -9.68 14.86
N TYR A 51 -11.37 -9.30 13.84
CA TYR A 51 -10.94 -10.18 12.74
C TYR A 51 -9.51 -10.72 12.95
N ILE A 52 -8.65 -9.91 13.56
CA ILE A 52 -7.23 -10.27 13.79
C ILE A 52 -6.87 -9.84 15.22
N SER A 53 -6.06 -10.64 15.90
CA SER A 53 -5.60 -10.27 17.24
C SER A 53 -4.70 -9.01 17.18
N GLU A 54 -4.82 -8.14 18.17
CA GLU A 54 -3.97 -6.95 18.31
C GLU A 54 -2.48 -7.31 18.25
N LYS A 55 -2.07 -8.38 18.95
CA LYS A 55 -0.69 -8.89 18.94
C LYS A 55 -0.23 -9.22 17.52
N THR A 56 -1.08 -9.85 16.72
CA THR A 56 -0.75 -10.22 15.34
C THR A 56 -0.61 -8.95 14.47
N VAL A 57 -1.53 -8.00 14.57
CA VAL A 57 -1.43 -6.75 13.80
C VAL A 57 -0.14 -6.01 14.15
N LYS A 58 0.17 -5.82 15.44
CA LYS A 58 1.41 -5.18 15.88
C LYS A 58 2.66 -5.90 15.37
N GLU A 59 2.65 -7.24 15.38
CA GLU A 59 3.76 -8.02 14.87
C GLU A 59 3.98 -7.83 13.36
N PHE A 60 2.90 -7.82 12.58
CA PHE A 60 2.98 -7.71 11.11
C PHE A 60 3.27 -6.30 10.61
N THR A 61 2.81 -5.26 11.33
CA THR A 61 2.99 -3.86 10.94
C THR A 61 4.29 -3.23 11.43
N LYS A 62 4.98 -3.84 12.42
CA LYS A 62 6.27 -3.33 12.88
C LYS A 62 7.36 -3.52 11.82
N CYS A 63 8.39 -2.71 11.87
CA CYS A 63 9.56 -2.90 11.04
C CYS A 63 10.39 -4.10 11.54
N GLN A 64 10.44 -5.17 10.76
CA GLN A 64 11.15 -6.39 11.12
C GLN A 64 12.65 -6.31 10.84
N PHE A 65 13.03 -5.57 9.80
CA PHE A 65 14.37 -5.62 9.22
C PHE A 65 15.05 -4.26 9.12
N CYS A 66 14.50 -3.19 9.73
CA CYS A 66 15.03 -1.83 9.62
C CYS A 66 16.50 -1.70 10.03
N LYS A 67 16.98 -2.52 10.97
CA LYS A 67 18.37 -2.52 11.41
C LYS A 67 19.37 -2.97 10.31
N ASN A 68 18.88 -3.55 9.23
CA ASN A 68 19.65 -4.08 8.11
C ASN A 68 19.38 -3.33 6.81
N ASP A 69 19.06 -2.04 6.88
CA ASP A 69 18.64 -1.19 5.75
C ASP A 69 17.47 -1.74 4.91
N ASN A 70 16.68 -2.60 5.50
CA ASN A 70 15.51 -3.17 4.86
C ASN A 70 14.24 -2.70 5.56
N ARG A 71 13.54 -1.74 4.97
CA ARG A 71 12.32 -1.13 5.49
C ARG A 71 11.08 -2.05 5.47
N ARG A 72 11.24 -3.37 5.56
CA ARG A 72 10.11 -4.31 5.48
C ARG A 72 9.62 -4.74 6.86
N GLY A 73 8.29 -4.79 6.99
CA GLY A 73 7.60 -5.58 7.98
C GLY A 73 7.27 -6.98 7.44
N SER A 74 6.41 -7.70 8.13
CA SER A 74 5.89 -8.98 7.67
C SER A 74 4.68 -8.75 6.74
N GLY A 75 4.94 -8.66 5.43
CA GLY A 75 3.91 -8.40 4.42
C GLY A 75 3.61 -6.92 4.17
N PHE A 76 4.02 -6.02 5.04
CA PHE A 76 3.92 -4.57 4.85
C PHE A 76 5.26 -3.96 4.47
N ASP A 77 5.17 -2.86 3.74
CA ASP A 77 6.25 -1.91 3.52
C ASP A 77 6.20 -0.83 4.61
N LYS A 78 7.34 -0.22 4.91
CA LYS A 78 7.49 0.86 5.88
C LYS A 78 8.03 2.10 5.18
N PRO A 79 7.93 3.31 5.78
CA PRO A 79 8.61 4.50 5.27
C PRO A 79 10.10 4.24 5.09
N ALA A 80 10.74 4.98 4.21
CA ALA A 80 12.19 4.97 4.13
C ALA A 80 12.80 5.45 5.45
N ILE A 81 13.95 4.88 5.82
CA ILE A 81 14.70 5.31 7.02
C ILE A 81 15.34 6.67 6.73
N ASP A 82 15.85 6.83 5.52
CA ASP A 82 16.34 8.07 4.97
C ASP A 82 15.33 8.65 3.98
N LYS A 83 15.73 9.62 3.17
CA LYS A 83 14.86 10.25 2.17
C LYS A 83 14.46 9.32 1.04
N GLY A 84 13.28 9.56 0.48
CA GLY A 84 12.72 8.81 -0.63
C GLY A 84 11.88 7.61 -0.18
N GLY A 85 11.65 6.66 -1.07
CA GLY A 85 10.82 5.48 -0.79
C GLY A 85 9.38 5.61 -1.33
N PRO A 86 8.43 4.84 -0.80
CA PRO A 86 7.09 4.76 -1.36
C PRO A 86 6.16 5.90 -0.92
N THR A 87 6.56 6.67 0.09
CA THR A 87 5.76 7.72 0.74
C THR A 87 6.48 9.07 0.72
N CYS A 88 5.76 10.15 1.07
CA CYS A 88 6.40 11.41 1.46
C CYS A 88 7.18 11.24 2.78
N ASP A 89 8.08 12.17 3.06
CA ASP A 89 8.80 12.24 4.35
C ASP A 89 7.88 12.73 5.49
N CYS A 90 6.60 12.95 5.21
CA CYS A 90 5.58 13.49 6.11
C CYS A 90 4.88 12.42 6.97
N VAL A 91 5.02 11.13 6.63
CA VAL A 91 4.38 10.04 7.39
C VAL A 91 5.22 9.65 8.61
N SER A 92 4.56 9.12 9.62
CA SER A 92 5.24 8.59 10.81
C SER A 92 6.05 7.33 10.51
N HIS A 93 7.08 7.05 11.30
CA HIS A 93 7.84 5.79 11.20
C HIS A 93 7.02 4.55 11.59
N THR A 94 5.92 4.74 12.32
CA THR A 94 4.97 3.67 12.66
C THR A 94 4.05 3.33 11.51
N SER A 95 3.90 4.21 10.51
CA SER A 95 3.04 4.01 9.35
C SER A 95 3.43 2.77 8.54
N PHE A 96 2.47 2.20 7.84
CA PHE A 96 2.63 0.97 7.08
C PHE A 96 1.67 0.92 5.88
N GLY A 97 2.05 0.15 4.88
CA GLY A 97 1.23 -0.03 3.69
C GLY A 97 1.94 -0.86 2.63
N HIS A 98 1.54 -0.74 1.40
CA HIS A 98 2.27 -1.32 0.27
C HIS A 98 1.92 -0.62 -1.04
N THR A 99 2.87 -0.65 -1.97
CA THR A 99 2.66 -0.19 -3.35
C THR A 99 2.38 -1.37 -4.26
N GLY A 100 1.62 -1.14 -5.34
CA GLY A 100 1.39 -2.13 -6.39
C GLY A 100 2.12 -1.79 -7.69
N PHE A 101 2.51 -2.82 -8.44
CA PHE A 101 3.20 -2.68 -9.73
C PHE A 101 2.42 -1.82 -10.73
N THR A 102 1.10 -1.90 -10.70
CA THR A 102 0.20 -1.11 -11.56
C THR A 102 0.11 0.37 -11.17
N GLY A 103 0.85 0.80 -10.14
CA GLY A 103 0.94 2.18 -9.70
C GLY A 103 0.07 2.52 -8.48
N THR A 104 -0.60 1.54 -7.91
CA THR A 104 -1.43 1.71 -6.71
C THR A 104 -0.61 1.87 -5.44
N ILE A 105 -1.21 2.46 -4.41
CA ILE A 105 -0.72 2.45 -3.03
C ILE A 105 -1.92 2.42 -2.08
N ALA A 106 -1.79 1.65 -0.99
CA ALA A 106 -2.64 1.72 0.20
C ALA A 106 -1.71 1.88 1.42
N TRP A 107 -1.92 2.92 2.19
CA TRP A 107 -1.05 3.30 3.31
C TRP A 107 -1.87 3.80 4.49
N ALA A 108 -1.46 3.44 5.70
CA ALA A 108 -2.07 3.89 6.95
C ALA A 108 -1.01 4.42 7.91
N ASP A 109 -1.30 5.52 8.55
CA ASP A 109 -0.44 6.15 9.54
C ASP A 109 -1.15 6.18 10.90
N PRO A 110 -0.69 5.37 11.87
CA PRO A 110 -1.31 5.31 13.19
C PRO A 110 -1.17 6.58 14.03
N GLU A 111 -0.19 7.44 13.75
CA GLU A 111 0.02 8.66 14.54
C GLU A 111 -0.90 9.80 14.10
N THR A 112 -1.23 9.84 12.82
CA THR A 112 -2.13 10.85 12.25
C THR A 112 -3.53 10.33 11.98
N GLU A 113 -3.73 9.01 12.08
CA GLU A 113 -4.97 8.30 11.73
C GLU A 113 -5.39 8.47 10.26
N ILE A 114 -4.45 8.87 9.39
CA ILE A 114 -4.70 9.05 7.96
C ILE A 114 -4.54 7.72 7.23
N ILE A 115 -5.55 7.40 6.39
CA ILE A 115 -5.49 6.33 5.41
C ILE A 115 -5.39 6.97 4.03
N TYR A 116 -4.31 6.66 3.32
CA TYR A 116 -4.08 7.10 1.96
C TYR A 116 -4.20 5.95 0.96
N ILE A 117 -5.15 6.07 0.02
CA ILE A 117 -5.35 5.10 -1.04
C ILE A 117 -5.33 5.81 -2.38
N PHE A 118 -4.42 5.40 -3.24
CA PHE A 118 -4.34 5.88 -4.61
C PHE A 118 -4.37 4.71 -5.57
N LEU A 119 -5.36 4.69 -6.45
CA LEU A 119 -5.54 3.62 -7.44
C LEU A 119 -5.23 4.16 -8.83
N SER A 120 -4.42 3.43 -9.56
CA SER A 120 -4.05 3.76 -10.94
C SER A 120 -3.80 2.51 -11.77
N ASN A 121 -3.73 2.70 -13.07
CA ASN A 121 -3.34 1.66 -14.03
C ASN A 121 -2.26 2.21 -14.97
N ARG A 122 -1.07 2.51 -14.42
CA ARG A 122 0.06 3.05 -15.18
C ARG A 122 0.55 2.13 -16.29
N VAL A 123 0.27 0.83 -16.15
CA VAL A 123 0.75 -0.20 -17.09
C VAL A 123 -0.06 -0.27 -18.38
N HIS A 124 -1.19 0.43 -18.46
CA HIS A 124 -1.98 0.52 -19.68
C HIS A 124 -1.76 1.89 -20.36
N PRO A 125 -1.56 1.95 -21.68
CA PRO A 125 -1.42 0.84 -22.62
C PRO A 125 -0.03 0.20 -22.67
N ASP A 126 0.97 0.80 -22.00
CA ASP A 126 2.35 0.36 -21.99
C ASP A 126 2.90 0.21 -20.57
N ALA A 127 3.33 -0.99 -20.20
CA ALA A 127 3.91 -1.29 -18.89
C ALA A 127 5.26 -0.59 -18.64
N ASN A 128 5.95 -0.14 -19.70
CA ASN A 128 7.19 0.63 -19.59
C ASN A 128 6.94 2.11 -19.22
N ASN A 129 5.69 2.55 -19.21
CA ASN A 129 5.35 3.91 -18.78
C ASN A 129 5.70 4.12 -17.31
N SER A 130 6.75 4.90 -17.08
CA SER A 130 7.29 5.21 -15.75
C SER A 130 6.94 6.62 -15.25
N LYS A 131 6.13 7.39 -16.00
CA LYS A 131 5.82 8.80 -15.67
C LYS A 131 5.27 8.98 -14.26
N LEU A 132 4.36 8.11 -13.82
CA LEU A 132 3.78 8.17 -12.48
C LEU A 132 4.85 8.10 -11.38
N LEU A 133 5.90 7.30 -11.61
CA LEU A 133 7.01 7.13 -10.68
C LEU A 133 8.02 8.28 -10.79
N GLN A 134 8.40 8.66 -12.02
CA GLN A 134 9.38 9.72 -12.29
C GLN A 134 8.92 11.12 -11.83
N MET A 135 7.61 11.34 -11.82
CA MET A 135 6.99 12.60 -11.39
C MET A 135 6.58 12.57 -9.91
N ASP A 136 6.86 11.51 -9.19
CA ASP A 136 6.51 11.32 -7.78
C ASP A 136 5.04 11.62 -7.44
N VAL A 137 4.13 11.31 -8.38
CA VAL A 137 2.72 11.71 -8.30
C VAL A 137 2.07 11.26 -6.99
N ARG A 138 2.31 10.02 -6.58
CA ARG A 138 1.70 9.44 -5.36
C ARG A 138 2.21 10.13 -4.10
N THR A 139 3.52 10.33 -4.00
CA THR A 139 4.17 10.96 -2.85
C THR A 139 3.84 12.45 -2.76
N ASN A 140 3.76 13.15 -3.89
CA ASN A 140 3.37 14.56 -3.93
C ASN A 140 1.90 14.75 -3.49
N ILE A 141 0.97 13.92 -3.96
CA ILE A 141 -0.43 13.97 -3.52
C ILE A 141 -0.53 13.64 -2.02
N MET A 142 0.21 12.63 -1.56
CA MET A 142 0.26 12.28 -0.14
C MET A 142 0.78 13.47 0.70
N GLN A 143 1.85 14.11 0.26
CA GLN A 143 2.41 15.29 0.94
C GLN A 143 1.38 16.42 1.07
N GLU A 144 0.63 16.72 0.01
CA GLU A 144 -0.41 17.76 0.06
C GLU A 144 -1.54 17.42 1.03
N ILE A 145 -1.96 16.15 1.09
CA ILE A 145 -2.96 15.68 2.06
C ILE A 145 -2.44 15.88 3.48
N PHE A 146 -1.23 15.44 3.79
CA PHE A 146 -0.65 15.58 5.13
C PHE A 146 -0.45 17.05 5.50
N ASN A 147 0.03 17.89 4.58
CA ASN A 147 0.14 19.34 4.80
C ASN A 147 -1.19 20.00 5.18
N HIS A 148 -2.30 19.49 4.62
CA HIS A 148 -3.62 20.07 4.86
C HIS A 148 -4.25 19.61 6.19
N PHE A 149 -4.04 18.35 6.57
CA PHE A 149 -4.75 17.75 7.72
C PHE A 149 -3.91 17.65 9.01
N VAL A 150 -2.58 17.72 8.93
CA VAL A 150 -1.68 17.49 10.07
C VAL A 150 -0.98 18.77 10.54
N ASN A 151 -0.95 19.83 9.72
CA ASN A 151 -0.31 21.13 10.05
C ASN A 151 -1.32 22.20 10.40
#